data_c378dfbaaeaead640de369ef11edde13
#
_entry.id   c378dfbaaeaead640de369ef11edde13
#
_cell.length_a   1.000
_cell.length_b   1.000
_cell.length_c   1.000
_cell.angle_alpha   90.00
_cell.angle_beta   90.00
_cell.angle_gamma   90.00
#
_symmetry.space_group_name_H-M   'P 1'
#
loop_
_entity.id
_entity.type
_entity.pdbx_description
1 polymer ?
#
loop_
_entity_poly.entity_id
_entity_poly.type
_entity_poly.pdbx_seq_one_letter_code
_entity_poly.pdbx_strand_id
1 'polypeptide(L)'
;KSEAALELIKRGHQLVADDVVDVCRVNEDRLTGESPETIRFFMEIRGIGIIDIRQMYGIGAVLMRKSIDLEIRLEHWDDQKEYDRLGLEENYTTIMDVKVPSLVLPVKPGRNLAIIIEVAARNLSLKRMGYSAARELDKRLTDLMNQ
;
A
#
# COMPACT_ATOMS: atom_id res chain seq x y z
N LYS A 1 9.44 -8.53 -1.30
CA LYS A 1 7.98 -8.34 -1.26
C LYS A 1 7.38 -8.94 0.00
N SER A 2 7.53 -10.25 0.22
CA SER A 2 7.05 -10.87 1.47
C SER A 2 7.80 -10.37 2.70
N GLU A 3 9.07 -10.04 2.56
CA GLU A 3 9.86 -9.47 3.64
C GLU A 3 9.36 -8.09 4.05
N ALA A 4 8.93 -7.27 3.08
CA ALA A 4 8.31 -5.97 3.37
C ALA A 4 6.99 -6.14 4.11
N ALA A 5 6.17 -7.11 3.71
CA ALA A 5 4.92 -7.42 4.38
C ALA A 5 5.16 -7.87 5.83
N LEU A 6 6.16 -8.72 6.05
CA LEU A 6 6.52 -9.18 7.38
C LEU A 6 6.98 -8.01 8.27
N GLU A 7 7.79 -7.10 7.74
CA GLU A 7 8.20 -5.89 8.45
C GLU A 7 7.00 -5.03 8.84
N LEU A 8 6.03 -4.87 7.96
CA LEU A 8 4.80 -4.13 8.24
C LEU A 8 4.00 -4.80 9.36
N ILE A 9 3.91 -6.12 9.37
CA ILE A 9 3.24 -6.86 10.43
C ILE A 9 3.93 -6.60 11.78
N LYS A 10 5.27 -6.64 11.81
CA LYS A 10 6.05 -6.34 13.01
C LYS A 10 5.84 -4.91 13.49
N ARG A 11 5.49 -4.00 12.60
CA ARG A 11 5.20 -2.60 12.91
C ARG A 11 3.74 -2.37 13.32
N GLY A 12 2.95 -3.41 13.47
CA GLY A 12 1.57 -3.32 13.94
C GLY A 12 0.49 -3.33 12.87
N HIS A 13 0.85 -3.52 11.62
CA HIS A 13 -0.11 -3.69 10.54
C HIS A 13 -0.61 -5.12 10.48
N GLN A 14 -1.74 -5.33 9.85
CA GLN A 14 -2.40 -6.63 9.81
C GLN A 14 -2.31 -7.25 8.42
N LEU A 15 -2.07 -8.56 8.38
CA LEU A 15 -2.11 -9.34 7.15
C LEU A 15 -3.54 -9.76 6.85
N VAL A 16 -3.98 -9.52 5.62
CA VAL A 16 -5.23 -10.08 5.10
C VAL A 16 -4.92 -11.26 4.20
N ALA A 17 -4.02 -11.09 3.25
CA ALA A 17 -3.63 -12.14 2.30
C ALA A 17 -2.20 -11.91 1.83
N ASP A 18 -1.53 -12.99 1.41
CA ASP A 18 -0.16 -12.91 0.86
C ASP A 18 -0.21 -12.76 -0.67
N ASP A 19 -0.09 -13.83 -1.42
CA ASP A 19 0.04 -13.76 -2.87
C ASP A 19 -1.29 -13.56 -3.61
N VAL A 20 -2.38 -14.08 -3.07
CA VAL A 20 -3.68 -14.06 -3.73
C VAL A 20 -4.70 -13.37 -2.85
N VAL A 21 -5.36 -12.39 -3.42
CA VAL A 21 -6.42 -11.65 -2.75
C VAL A 21 -7.72 -11.86 -3.54
N ASP A 22 -8.73 -12.40 -2.87
CA ASP A 22 -10.07 -12.48 -3.43
C ASP A 22 -10.74 -11.12 -3.25
N VAL A 23 -11.11 -10.49 -4.35
CA VAL A 23 -11.70 -9.16 -4.35
C VAL A 23 -13.20 -9.26 -4.57
N CYS A 24 -13.96 -8.57 -3.72
CA CYS A 24 -15.40 -8.50 -3.81
C CYS A 24 -15.83 -7.03 -3.91
N ARG A 25 -16.75 -6.74 -4.85
CA ARG A 25 -17.36 -5.43 -4.95
C ARG A 25 -18.55 -5.35 -4.00
N VAL A 26 -18.49 -4.44 -3.05
CA VAL A 26 -19.54 -4.25 -2.03
C VAL A 26 -20.61 -3.28 -2.50
N ASN A 27 -20.19 -2.20 -3.17
CA ASN A 27 -21.09 -1.20 -3.75
C ASN A 27 -20.37 -0.48 -4.91
N GLU A 28 -20.92 0.62 -5.39
CA GLU A 28 -20.37 1.36 -6.53
C GLU A 28 -18.96 1.88 -6.29
N ASP A 29 -18.60 2.16 -5.03
CA ASP A 29 -17.36 2.85 -4.67
C ASP A 29 -16.41 2.01 -3.84
N ARG A 30 -16.79 0.77 -3.47
CA ARG A 30 -16.05 0.03 -2.47
C ARG A 30 -15.78 -1.40 -2.88
N LEU A 31 -14.51 -1.77 -2.72
CA LEU A 31 -14.04 -3.14 -2.85
C LEU A 31 -13.55 -3.64 -1.49
N THR A 32 -13.70 -4.93 -1.24
CA THR A 32 -13.06 -5.60 -0.11
C THR A 32 -12.14 -6.69 -0.61
N GLY A 33 -11.10 -6.96 0.15
CA GLY A 33 -10.17 -8.06 -0.12
C GLY A 33 -10.17 -9.04 1.03
N GLU A 34 -10.05 -10.32 0.71
CA GLU A 34 -9.86 -11.38 1.67
C GLU A 34 -8.94 -12.46 1.11
N SER A 35 -8.40 -13.29 1.98
CA SER A 35 -7.59 -14.42 1.56
C SER A 35 -8.47 -15.59 1.15
N PRO A 36 -8.08 -16.36 0.11
CA PRO A 36 -8.66 -17.68 -0.09
C PRO A 36 -8.53 -18.52 1.19
N GLU A 37 -9.56 -19.27 1.52
CA GLU A 37 -9.63 -20.01 2.78
C GLU A 37 -8.44 -20.95 2.99
N THR A 38 -8.00 -21.62 1.94
CA THR A 38 -6.92 -22.61 1.98
C THR A 38 -5.58 -22.05 2.45
N ILE A 39 -5.29 -20.77 2.14
CA ILE A 39 -4.01 -20.13 2.45
C ILE A 39 -4.15 -19.01 3.49
N ARG A 40 -5.28 -18.93 4.14
CA ARG A 40 -5.58 -17.86 5.10
C ARG A 40 -4.56 -17.82 6.24
N PHE A 41 -4.01 -16.63 6.49
CA PHE A 41 -3.00 -16.32 7.50
C PHE A 41 -1.61 -16.90 7.22
N PHE A 42 -1.43 -17.58 6.11
CA PHE A 42 -0.15 -18.14 5.71
C PHE A 42 0.63 -17.16 4.84
N MET A 43 1.94 -17.19 5.01
CA MET A 43 2.87 -16.40 4.20
C MET A 43 4.05 -17.28 3.83
N GLU A 44 4.52 -17.14 2.59
CA GLU A 44 5.73 -17.82 2.15
C GLU A 44 6.93 -16.90 2.28
N ILE A 45 7.93 -17.34 3.02
CA ILE A 45 9.21 -16.65 3.13
C ILE A 45 10.27 -17.52 2.45
N ARG A 46 10.87 -16.96 1.42
CA ARG A 46 11.90 -17.65 0.66
C ARG A 46 13.08 -18.05 1.59
N GLY A 47 13.45 -19.33 1.56
CA GLY A 47 14.49 -19.89 2.43
C GLY A 47 13.98 -20.45 3.75
N ILE A 48 12.79 -20.11 4.18
CA ILE A 48 12.17 -20.63 5.41
C ILE A 48 10.97 -21.53 5.07
N GLY A 49 10.15 -21.11 4.09
CA GLY A 49 8.97 -21.83 3.68
C GLY A 49 7.69 -21.13 4.11
N ILE A 50 6.66 -21.92 4.32
CA ILE A 50 5.33 -21.41 4.72
C ILE A 50 5.33 -21.17 6.23
N ILE A 51 4.91 -19.99 6.64
CA ILE A 51 4.76 -19.63 8.05
C ILE A 51 3.31 -19.23 8.32
N ASP A 52 2.87 -19.43 9.54
CA ASP A 52 1.52 -19.05 10.01
C ASP A 52 1.65 -17.76 10.82
N ILE A 53 1.19 -16.67 10.25
CA ILE A 53 1.32 -15.34 10.86
C ILE A 53 0.51 -15.23 12.13
N ARG A 54 -0.69 -15.83 12.17
CA ARG A 54 -1.52 -15.79 13.37
C ARG A 54 -0.88 -16.53 14.54
N GLN A 55 -0.26 -17.66 14.28
CA GLN A 55 0.42 -18.43 15.31
C GLN A 55 1.71 -17.75 15.79
N MET A 56 2.45 -17.11 14.89
CA MET A 56 3.71 -16.47 15.23
C MET A 56 3.55 -15.10 15.90
N TYR A 57 2.58 -14.32 15.47
CA TYR A 57 2.43 -12.92 15.90
C TYR A 57 1.12 -12.63 16.62
N GLY A 58 0.22 -13.60 16.70
CA GLY A 58 -1.05 -13.46 17.41
C GLY A 58 -2.21 -13.03 16.54
N ILE A 59 -3.39 -13.09 17.12
CA ILE A 59 -4.64 -12.79 16.43
C ILE A 59 -4.73 -11.33 15.97
N GLY A 60 -4.05 -10.43 16.65
CA GLY A 60 -4.00 -9.02 16.27
C GLY A 60 -3.18 -8.71 15.02
N ALA A 61 -2.41 -9.69 14.52
CA ALA A 61 -1.57 -9.53 13.34
C ALA A 61 -2.27 -9.90 12.03
N VAL A 62 -3.50 -10.39 12.10
CA VAL A 62 -4.26 -10.86 10.94
C VAL A 62 -5.66 -10.26 10.93
N LEU A 63 -6.24 -10.19 9.74
CA LEU A 63 -7.59 -9.68 9.53
C LEU A 63 -8.24 -10.50 8.42
N MET A 64 -9.51 -10.86 8.60
CA MET A 64 -10.24 -11.69 7.64
C MET A 64 -10.55 -10.94 6.34
N ARG A 65 -10.92 -9.68 6.45
CA ARG A 65 -11.39 -8.87 5.32
C ARG A 65 -11.12 -7.41 5.60
N LYS A 66 -10.79 -6.67 4.55
CA LYS A 66 -10.57 -5.23 4.64
C LYS A 66 -10.94 -4.56 3.34
N SER A 67 -11.42 -3.32 3.43
CA SER A 67 -11.60 -2.46 2.25
C SER A 67 -10.27 -2.21 1.57
N ILE A 68 -10.29 -2.20 0.25
CA ILE A 68 -9.12 -1.86 -0.57
C ILE A 68 -9.12 -0.36 -0.80
N ASP A 69 -8.12 0.32 -0.27
CA ASP A 69 -8.01 1.77 -0.32
C ASP A 69 -6.93 2.27 -1.26
N LEU A 70 -5.94 1.43 -1.55
CA LEU A 70 -4.78 1.82 -2.35
C LEU A 70 -4.17 0.60 -3.01
N GLU A 71 -3.86 0.73 -4.30
CA GLU A 71 -3.03 -0.23 -5.02
C GLU A 71 -1.62 0.31 -5.10
N ILE A 72 -0.64 -0.47 -4.69
CA ILE A 72 0.76 -0.12 -4.84
C ILE A 72 1.40 -1.11 -5.81
N ARG A 73 1.91 -0.60 -6.92
CA ARG A 73 2.65 -1.38 -7.90
C ARG A 73 4.14 -1.21 -7.64
N LEU A 74 4.81 -2.33 -7.44
CA LEU A 74 6.25 -2.33 -7.23
C LEU A 74 6.95 -2.58 -8.55
N GLU A 75 7.94 -1.74 -8.90
CA GLU A 75 8.77 -1.95 -10.07
C GLU A 75 10.24 -1.76 -9.73
N HIS A 76 11.11 -2.35 -10.53
CA HIS A 76 12.55 -2.13 -10.37
C HIS A 76 12.88 -0.67 -10.65
N TRP A 77 13.80 -0.11 -9.86
CA TRP A 77 14.28 1.25 -10.06
C TRP A 77 14.89 1.38 -11.47
N ASP A 78 14.48 2.40 -12.21
CA ASP A 78 15.00 2.73 -13.54
C ASP A 78 15.58 4.14 -13.47
N ASP A 79 16.92 4.25 -13.58
CA ASP A 79 17.62 5.52 -13.49
C ASP A 79 17.28 6.49 -14.63
N GLN A 80 16.73 5.97 -15.74
CA GLN A 80 16.35 6.79 -16.88
C GLN A 80 14.90 7.29 -16.80
N LYS A 81 14.14 6.78 -15.85
CA LYS A 81 12.75 7.15 -15.65
C LYS A 81 12.65 8.26 -14.62
N GLU A 82 11.83 9.27 -14.92
CA GLU A 82 11.52 10.31 -13.95
C GLU A 82 10.38 9.83 -13.03
N TYR A 83 10.60 9.99 -11.73
CA TYR A 83 9.58 9.70 -10.73
C TYR A 83 8.98 10.99 -10.20
N ASP A 84 7.69 10.96 -9.88
CA ASP A 84 7.00 12.11 -9.32
C ASP A 84 7.63 12.48 -7.97
N ARG A 85 8.20 13.66 -7.89
CA ARG A 85 8.89 14.15 -6.69
C ARG A 85 7.98 14.93 -5.75
N LEU A 86 6.92 15.49 -6.28
CA LEU A 86 6.02 16.36 -5.52
C LEU A 86 4.75 15.65 -5.04
N GLY A 87 4.31 14.60 -5.75
CA GLY A 87 3.11 13.88 -5.39
C GLY A 87 1.82 14.63 -5.75
N LEU A 88 1.87 15.50 -6.75
CA LEU A 88 0.69 16.24 -7.24
C LEU A 88 -0.17 15.39 -8.16
N GLU A 89 0.43 14.42 -8.86
CA GLU A 89 -0.30 13.53 -9.74
C GLU A 89 -1.10 12.51 -8.93
N GLU A 90 -2.37 12.35 -9.30
CA GLU A 90 -3.24 11.34 -8.74
C GLU A 90 -3.53 10.30 -9.81
N ASN A 91 -3.11 9.06 -9.56
CA ASN A 91 -3.33 7.95 -10.46
C ASN A 91 -4.34 6.99 -9.86
N TYR A 92 -5.09 6.32 -10.73
CA TYR A 92 -6.12 5.37 -10.35
C TYR A 92 -6.01 4.12 -11.20
N THR A 93 -6.42 3.01 -10.65
CA THR A 93 -6.66 1.77 -11.39
C THR A 93 -8.13 1.41 -11.26
N THR A 94 -8.66 0.70 -12.24
CA THR A 94 -10.05 0.25 -12.20
C THR A 94 -10.08 -1.25 -11.93
N ILE A 95 -10.72 -1.64 -10.84
CA ILE A 95 -10.91 -3.04 -10.46
C ILE A 95 -12.40 -3.28 -10.29
N MET A 96 -12.97 -4.20 -11.05
CA MET A 96 -14.41 -4.50 -11.02
C MET A 96 -15.27 -3.24 -11.14
N ASP A 97 -14.89 -2.35 -12.05
CA ASP A 97 -15.54 -1.05 -12.29
C ASP A 97 -15.48 -0.06 -11.12
N VAL A 98 -14.63 -0.31 -10.15
CA VAL A 98 -14.38 0.61 -9.04
C VAL A 98 -13.01 1.27 -9.20
N LYS A 99 -12.98 2.57 -9.09
CA LYS A 99 -11.75 3.37 -9.17
C LYS A 99 -11.00 3.31 -7.85
N VAL A 100 -9.76 2.81 -7.89
CA VAL A 100 -8.90 2.68 -6.71
C VAL A 100 -7.65 3.53 -6.91
N PRO A 101 -7.28 4.37 -5.94
CA PRO A 101 -6.01 5.09 -6.02
C PRO A 101 -4.85 4.12 -6.25
N SER A 102 -3.95 4.49 -7.15
CA SER A 102 -2.82 3.65 -7.54
C SER A 102 -1.52 4.42 -7.45
N LEU A 103 -0.48 3.76 -6.98
CA LEU A 103 0.85 4.34 -6.82
C LEU A 103 1.88 3.35 -7.32
N VAL A 104 2.86 3.82 -8.08
CA VAL A 104 4.00 3.04 -8.50
C VAL A 104 5.18 3.37 -7.60
N LEU A 105 5.74 2.37 -6.92
CA LEU A 105 6.92 2.54 -6.08
C LEU A 105 8.11 1.80 -6.69
N PRO A 106 9.20 2.53 -6.99
CA PRO A 106 10.41 1.89 -7.46
C PRO A 106 11.14 1.18 -6.31
N VAL A 107 11.54 -0.05 -6.56
CA VAL A 107 12.28 -0.89 -5.60
C VAL A 107 13.76 -0.83 -5.95
N LYS A 108 14.58 -0.50 -4.97
CA LYS A 108 16.04 -0.39 -5.14
C LYS A 108 16.72 -1.01 -3.92
N PRO A 109 17.82 -1.76 -4.10
CA PRO A 109 18.59 -2.27 -2.98
C PRO A 109 18.98 -1.15 -2.01
N GLY A 110 18.84 -1.40 -0.72
CA GLY A 110 19.13 -0.42 0.33
C GLY A 110 17.96 0.49 0.69
N ARG A 111 16.88 0.46 -0.07
CA ARG A 111 15.68 1.23 0.23
C ARG A 111 14.73 0.41 1.12
N ASN A 112 14.26 0.99 2.23
CA ASN A 112 13.32 0.30 3.10
C ASN A 112 11.90 0.40 2.54
N LEU A 113 11.48 -0.63 1.84
CA LEU A 113 10.19 -0.66 1.17
C LEU A 113 9.01 -0.61 2.16
N ALA A 114 9.13 -1.26 3.31
CA ALA A 114 8.06 -1.28 4.32
C ALA A 114 7.75 0.13 4.84
N ILE A 115 8.77 0.91 5.15
CA ILE A 115 8.60 2.29 5.60
C ILE A 115 7.94 3.13 4.51
N ILE A 116 8.35 2.95 3.26
CA ILE A 116 7.80 3.73 2.13
C ILE A 116 6.33 3.40 1.92
N ILE A 117 5.95 2.13 2.00
CA ILE A 117 4.54 1.70 1.90
C ILE A 117 3.71 2.31 3.03
N GLU A 118 4.23 2.27 4.26
CA GLU A 118 3.55 2.85 5.41
C GLU A 118 3.33 4.35 5.24
N VAL A 119 4.35 5.07 4.79
CA VAL A 119 4.24 6.51 4.52
C VAL A 119 3.23 6.79 3.42
N ALA A 120 3.22 6.00 2.35
CA ALA A 120 2.26 6.14 1.26
C ALA A 120 0.81 5.98 1.77
N ALA A 121 0.58 4.98 2.61
CA ALA A 121 -0.74 4.75 3.19
C ALA A 121 -1.19 5.90 4.09
N ARG A 122 -0.30 6.42 4.93
CA ARG A 122 -0.59 7.55 5.80
C ARG A 122 -0.85 8.83 5.02
N ASN A 123 -0.09 9.07 3.96
CA ASN A 123 -0.28 10.23 3.09
C ASN A 123 -1.64 10.18 2.39
N LEU A 124 -2.06 9.00 1.93
CA LEU A 124 -3.38 8.80 1.35
C LEU A 124 -4.48 9.12 2.37
N SER A 125 -4.33 8.64 3.61
CA SER A 125 -5.31 8.92 4.68
C SER A 125 -5.45 10.42 4.92
N LEU A 126 -4.34 11.15 4.93
CA LEU A 126 -4.37 12.62 5.08
C LEU A 126 -5.08 13.29 3.90
N LYS A 127 -4.83 12.84 2.67
CA LYS A 127 -5.50 13.38 1.47
C LYS A 127 -7.01 13.16 1.54
N ARG A 128 -7.45 12.01 2.03
CA ARG A 128 -8.87 11.71 2.23
C ARG A 128 -9.52 12.59 3.28
N MET A 129 -8.73 13.07 4.24
CA MET A 129 -9.17 14.03 5.26
C MET A 129 -9.10 15.48 4.77
N GLY A 130 -8.69 15.69 3.53
CA GLY A 130 -8.62 17.01 2.89
C GLY A 130 -7.25 17.66 2.93
N TYR A 131 -6.23 17.02 3.48
CA TYR A 131 -4.88 17.59 3.55
C TYR A 131 -3.95 16.93 2.52
N SER A 132 -3.23 17.77 1.76
CA SER A 132 -2.18 17.33 0.85
C SER A 132 -0.93 18.17 1.07
N ALA A 133 0.16 17.53 1.49
CA ALA A 133 1.44 18.19 1.68
C ALA A 133 1.96 18.79 0.36
N ALA A 134 1.74 18.10 -0.76
CA ALA A 134 2.15 18.58 -2.08
C ALA A 134 1.44 19.88 -2.46
N ARG A 135 0.13 19.93 -2.22
CA ARG A 135 -0.66 21.16 -2.48
C ARG A 135 -0.29 22.28 -1.55
N GLU A 136 -0.01 21.97 -0.29
CA GLU A 136 0.43 22.97 0.69
C GLU A 136 1.78 23.56 0.30
N LEU A 137 2.71 22.73 -0.14
CA LEU A 137 4.00 23.20 -0.64
C LEU A 137 3.82 24.09 -1.87
N ASP A 138 3.00 23.67 -2.82
CA ASP A 138 2.70 24.43 -4.04
C ASP A 138 2.14 25.81 -3.69
N LYS A 139 1.21 25.86 -2.74
CA LYS A 139 0.64 27.11 -2.25
C LYS A 139 1.68 28.02 -1.62
N ARG A 140 2.57 27.48 -0.78
CA ARG A 140 3.65 28.25 -0.16
C ARG A 140 4.59 28.83 -1.17
N LEU A 141 4.95 28.04 -2.19
CA LEU A 141 5.82 28.50 -3.27
C LEU A 141 5.16 29.59 -4.11
N THR A 142 3.87 29.46 -4.41
CA THR A 142 3.09 30.45 -5.12
C THR A 142 3.00 31.77 -4.32
N ASP A 143 2.72 31.68 -3.04
CA ASP A 143 2.65 32.86 -2.16
C ASP A 143 4.00 33.58 -2.07
N LEU A 144 5.09 32.81 -2.02
CA LEU A 144 6.43 33.36 -2.00
C LEU A 144 6.76 34.12 -3.29
N MET A 145 6.32 33.59 -4.43
CA MET A 145 6.53 34.24 -5.74
C MET A 145 5.72 35.54 -5.91
N ASN A 146 4.62 35.67 -5.18
CA ASN A 146 3.74 36.85 -5.26
C ASN A 146 4.07 37.96 -4.25
N GLN A 147 5.15 37.80 -3.53
CA GLN A 147 5.64 38.83 -2.56
C GLN A 147 6.50 39.88 -3.22
#